data_abe1106381887dee47421d5e115fde19
#
_entry.id   abe1106381887dee47421d5e115fde19
#
_cell.length_a   1.000
_cell.length_b   1.000
_cell.length_c   1.000
_cell.angle_alpha   90.00
_cell.angle_beta   90.00
_cell.angle_gamma   90.00
#
_symmetry.space_group_name_H-M   'P 1'
#
loop_
_entity.id
_entity.type
_entity.pdbx_description
1 polymer ?
#
loop_
_entity_poly.entity_id
_entity_poly.type
_entity_poly.pdbx_seq_one_letter_code
_entity_poly.pdbx_strand_id
1 'polypeptide(L)' 'MNELIKDDVNHILGKLFFQDHELMEVWWHTANKHFEFNTPNFIFQEDADGRQRVYDYVQKCSLGQMKS' A
#
# COMPACT_ATOMS: atom_id res chain seq x y z
N MET A 1 -3.99 20.49 -6.74
CA MET A 1 -4.55 19.42 -5.95
C MET A 1 -3.70 18.17 -6.05
N ASN A 2 -3.32 17.62 -4.92
CA ASN A 2 -2.37 16.51 -4.92
C ASN A 2 -3.07 15.17 -4.96
N GLU A 3 -2.87 14.45 -6.06
CA GLU A 3 -3.33 13.07 -6.13
C GLU A 3 -2.29 12.16 -5.52
N LEU A 4 -2.75 11.13 -4.83
CA LEU A 4 -1.86 10.09 -4.34
C LEU A 4 -1.28 9.32 -5.52
N ILE A 5 0.02 9.09 -5.48
CA ILE A 5 0.69 8.26 -6.47
C ILE A 5 1.35 7.08 -5.77
N LYS A 6 1.77 6.09 -6.55
CA LYS A 6 2.38 4.89 -5.97
C LYS A 6 3.60 5.22 -5.12
N ASP A 7 4.35 6.26 -5.47
CA ASP A 7 5.52 6.65 -4.70
C ASP A 7 5.17 7.02 -3.26
N ASP A 8 4.00 7.62 -3.05
CA ASP A 8 3.54 7.94 -1.70
C ASP A 8 3.36 6.69 -0.86
N VAL A 9 2.77 5.66 -1.47
CA VAL A 9 2.57 4.38 -0.80
C VAL A 9 3.90 3.66 -0.61
N ASN A 10 4.73 3.66 -1.64
CA ASN A 10 6.03 3.00 -1.59
C ASN A 10 6.95 3.59 -0.54
N HIS A 11 6.81 4.88 -0.27
CA HIS A 11 7.58 5.51 0.79
C HIS A 11 7.32 4.83 2.14
N ILE A 12 6.06 4.49 2.40
CA ILE A 12 5.68 3.81 3.63
C ILE A 12 6.04 2.33 3.56
N LEU A 13 5.77 1.70 2.41
CA LEU A 13 6.12 0.29 2.22
C LEU A 13 7.61 0.05 2.39
N GLY A 14 8.43 0.99 1.95
CA GLY A 14 9.86 0.86 2.10
C GLY A 14 10.27 0.72 3.55
N LYS A 15 9.58 1.42 4.45
CA LYS A 15 9.83 1.28 5.88
C LYS A 15 9.40 -0.07 6.41
N LEU A 16 8.30 -0.60 5.90
CA LEU A 16 7.77 -1.89 6.34
C LEU A 16 8.63 -3.06 5.84
N PHE A 17 9.16 -2.94 4.63
CA PHE A 17 9.90 -4.03 3.99
C PHE A 17 11.40 -3.75 3.91
N PHE A 18 11.90 -2.80 4.71
CA PHE A 18 13.33 -2.48 4.78
C PHE A 18 13.92 -2.16 3.42
N GLN A 19 13.18 -1.41 2.61
CA GLN A 19 13.58 -0.96 1.27
C GLN A 19 13.81 -2.13 0.29
N ASP A 20 13.20 -3.29 0.56
CA ASP A 20 13.29 -4.42 -0.36
C ASP A 20 12.26 -4.24 -1.48
N HIS A 21 12.75 -3.77 -2.62
CA HIS A 21 11.88 -3.44 -3.75
C HIS A 21 11.17 -4.67 -4.33
N GLU A 22 11.80 -5.84 -4.25
CA GLU A 22 11.16 -7.06 -4.73
C GLU A 22 9.95 -7.42 -3.87
N LEU A 23 10.08 -7.33 -2.56
CA LEU A 23 8.96 -7.60 -1.67
C LEU A 23 7.83 -6.58 -1.86
N MET A 24 8.19 -5.32 -2.10
CA MET A 24 7.21 -4.28 -2.35
C MET A 24 6.41 -4.58 -3.62
N GLU A 25 7.11 -5.02 -4.69
CA GLU A 25 6.44 -5.42 -5.93
C GLU A 25 5.52 -6.60 -5.72
N VAL A 26 5.98 -7.61 -4.98
CA VAL A 26 5.15 -8.77 -4.67
C VAL A 26 3.89 -8.32 -3.92
N TRP A 27 4.04 -7.41 -2.96
CA TRP A 27 2.89 -6.91 -2.20
C TRP A 27 1.85 -6.26 -3.12
N TRP A 28 2.30 -5.43 -4.05
CA TRP A 28 1.39 -4.74 -4.97
C TRP A 28 0.58 -5.72 -5.83
N HIS A 29 1.17 -6.85 -6.17
CA HIS A 29 0.56 -7.80 -7.11
C HIS A 29 0.06 -9.08 -6.46
N THR A 30 -0.07 -9.09 -5.13
CA THR A 30 -0.61 -10.24 -4.41
C THR A 30 -2.01 -9.92 -3.91
N ALA A 31 -2.95 -10.87 -4.12
CA ALA A 31 -4.31 -10.70 -3.62
C ALA A 31 -4.29 -10.50 -2.11
N ASN A 32 -5.05 -9.53 -1.63
CA ASN A 32 -5.03 -9.15 -0.23
C ASN A 32 -6.45 -9.24 0.34
N LYS A 33 -6.59 -9.99 1.42
CA LYS A 33 -7.88 -10.17 2.07
C LYS A 33 -8.51 -8.82 2.46
N HIS A 34 -7.69 -7.86 2.86
CA HIS A 34 -8.17 -6.54 3.23
C HIS A 34 -8.89 -5.83 2.07
N PHE A 35 -8.51 -6.16 0.84
CA PHE A 35 -9.10 -5.57 -0.35
C PHE A 35 -10.00 -6.57 -1.08
N GLU A 36 -10.72 -7.40 -0.34
CA GLU A 36 -11.64 -8.40 -0.88
C GLU A 36 -10.94 -9.32 -1.89
N PHE A 37 -9.70 -9.69 -1.57
CA PHE A 37 -8.85 -10.58 -2.38
C PHE A 37 -8.47 -9.99 -3.73
N ASN A 38 -8.63 -8.67 -3.90
CA ASN A 38 -8.05 -7.95 -5.03
C ASN A 38 -6.62 -7.57 -4.70
N THR A 39 -5.82 -7.30 -5.74
CA THR A 39 -4.48 -6.80 -5.49
C THR A 39 -4.52 -5.33 -5.10
N PRO A 40 -3.57 -4.87 -4.28
CA PRO A 40 -3.47 -3.45 -3.99
C PRO A 40 -3.31 -2.62 -5.26
N ASN A 41 -2.58 -3.15 -6.25
CA ASN A 41 -2.39 -2.48 -7.53
C ASN A 41 -3.73 -2.22 -8.24
N PHE A 42 -4.60 -3.23 -8.25
CA PHE A 42 -5.92 -3.10 -8.87
C PHE A 42 -6.74 -2.02 -8.17
N ILE A 43 -6.80 -2.09 -6.84
CA ILE A 43 -7.56 -1.12 -6.04
C ILE A 43 -7.03 0.29 -6.26
N PHE A 44 -5.71 0.43 -6.28
CA PHE A 44 -5.07 1.74 -6.43
C PHE A 44 -5.37 2.37 -7.79
N GLN A 45 -5.46 1.55 -8.84
CA GLN A 45 -5.69 2.05 -10.19
C GLN A 45 -7.16 2.34 -10.49
N GLU A 46 -8.07 1.84 -9.66
CA GLU A 46 -9.48 1.90 -9.96
C GLU A 46 -10.03 3.33 -9.90
N ASP A 47 -9.81 4.02 -8.79
CA ASP A 47 -10.29 5.38 -8.62
C ASP A 47 -9.58 6.05 -7.44
N ALA A 48 -9.98 7.31 -7.18
CA ALA A 48 -9.37 8.07 -6.09
C ALA A 48 -9.64 7.45 -4.72
N ASP A 49 -10.83 6.87 -4.54
CA ASP A 49 -11.16 6.20 -3.28
C ASP A 49 -10.27 4.98 -3.07
N GLY A 50 -10.00 4.24 -4.14
CA GLY A 50 -9.10 3.10 -4.08
C GLY A 50 -7.69 3.51 -3.68
N ARG A 51 -7.20 4.60 -4.25
CA ARG A 51 -5.90 5.12 -3.89
C ARG A 51 -5.83 5.47 -2.40
N GLN A 52 -6.87 6.11 -1.90
CA GLN A 52 -6.91 6.49 -0.49
C GLN A 52 -6.98 5.25 0.40
N ARG A 53 -7.75 4.24 0.00
CA ARG A 53 -7.84 3.00 0.77
C ARG A 53 -6.48 2.32 0.92
N VAL A 54 -5.73 2.24 -0.18
CA VAL A 54 -4.41 1.60 -0.14
C VAL A 54 -3.47 2.40 0.75
N TYR A 55 -3.45 3.70 0.59
CA TYR A 55 -2.60 4.57 1.40
C TYR A 55 -2.92 4.44 2.89
N ASP A 56 -4.21 4.52 3.24
CA ASP A 56 -4.64 4.41 4.63
C ASP A 56 -4.27 3.07 5.24
N TYR A 57 -4.40 2.00 4.45
CA TYR A 57 -4.06 0.67 4.93
C TYR A 57 -2.58 0.54 5.27
N VAL A 58 -1.71 0.99 4.36
CA VAL A 58 -0.27 0.88 4.64
C VAL A 58 0.15 1.79 5.78
N GLN A 59 -0.50 2.96 5.92
CA GLN A 59 -0.24 3.81 7.06
C GLN A 59 -0.60 3.13 8.37
N LYS A 60 -1.74 2.47 8.41
CA LYS A 60 -2.14 1.71 9.60
C LYS A 60 -1.14 0.63 9.93
N CYS A 61 -0.68 -0.10 8.91
CA CYS A 61 0.32 -1.15 9.13
C CYS A 61 1.61 -0.57 9.69
N SER A 62 2.03 0.57 9.17
CA SER A 62 3.24 1.23 9.63
C SER A 62 3.11 1.66 11.09
N LEU A 63 1.97 2.27 11.44
CA LEU A 63 1.72 2.72 12.81
C LEU A 63 1.64 1.52 13.76
N GLY A 64 1.01 0.44 13.32
CA GLY A 64 0.94 -0.77 14.12
C GLY A 64 2.30 -1.34 14.43
N GLN A 65 3.21 -1.32 13.46
CA GLN A 65 4.59 -1.78 13.67
C GLN A 65 5.34 -0.91 14.67
N MET A 66 5.09 0.36 14.63
CA MET A 66 5.79 1.29 15.51
C MET A 66 5.30 1.25 16.96
N LYS A 67 4.20 0.61 17.18
CA LYS A 67 3.58 0.54 18.51
C LYS A 67 4.11 -0.58 19.38
N SER A 68 4.79 -1.49 18.82
CA SER A 68 5.26 -2.67 19.58
C SER A 68 6.26 -2.37 20.68
#